data_a131b2219da1b27c58b24de431e3abcd
#
_entry.id   a131b2219da1b27c58b24de431e3abcd
#
_cell.length_a   1.000
_cell.length_b   1.000
_cell.length_c   1.000
_cell.angle_alpha   90.00
_cell.angle_beta   90.00
_cell.angle_gamma   90.00
#
_symmetry.space_group_name_H-M   'P 1'
#
loop_
_entity.id
_entity.type
_entity.pdbx_description
1 polymer ?
#
loop_
_entity_poly.entity_id
_entity_poly.type
_entity_poly.pdbx_seq_one_letter_code
_entity_poly.pdbx_strand_id
1 'polypeptide(L)'
;MKLNETTLPFLEVDCIQQFGQEKGKLIFEQAEKIYQELLNNADYRNNAAIQNHLQLKLFPTLAYYKALRGEGINQNEALEYVRNETHKAANVQKEEMKKLGSMPFAYTIYRLGVKKHMRKNFPDDGWTTEWVKCNGKEIHFNLHNCIYWELTKMYDCPELCCVYCENDDISFSGLLPKIRFERLAH
;
A
#
# COMPACT_ATOMS: atom_id res chain seq x y z
N MET A 1 -6.09 -17.36 3.17
CA MET A 1 -4.86 -16.54 3.21
C MET A 1 -4.71 -15.95 4.60
N LYS A 2 -3.52 -15.96 5.18
CA LYS A 2 -3.20 -15.42 6.51
C LYS A 2 -2.45 -14.09 6.39
N LEU A 3 -2.40 -13.31 7.47
CA LEU A 3 -1.66 -12.02 7.48
C LEU A 3 -0.18 -12.17 7.12
N ASN A 4 0.48 -13.23 7.55
CA ASN A 4 1.90 -13.47 7.22
C ASN A 4 2.15 -13.82 5.74
N GLU A 5 1.11 -14.06 4.95
CA GLU A 5 1.18 -14.29 3.50
C GLU A 5 0.97 -12.98 2.70
N THR A 6 0.88 -11.86 3.38
CA THR A 6 0.62 -10.52 2.81
C THR A 6 1.87 -9.64 2.83
N THR A 7 1.70 -8.33 2.69
CA THR A 7 2.79 -7.35 2.83
C THR A 7 3.25 -7.13 4.28
N LEU A 8 2.65 -7.84 5.25
CA LEU A 8 2.99 -7.76 6.68
C LEU A 8 3.47 -9.13 7.23
N PRO A 9 4.52 -9.74 6.65
CA PRO A 9 4.91 -11.12 6.95
C PRO A 9 5.45 -11.32 8.37
N PHE A 10 5.92 -10.27 9.02
CA PHE A 10 6.52 -10.32 10.35
C PHE A 10 5.65 -9.72 11.45
N LEU A 11 4.40 -9.34 11.14
CA LEU A 11 3.54 -8.59 12.04
C LEU A 11 3.38 -9.22 13.44
N GLU A 12 3.28 -10.56 13.53
CA GLU A 12 3.16 -11.24 14.83
C GLU A 12 4.39 -10.99 15.71
N VAL A 13 5.58 -11.18 15.14
CA VAL A 13 6.85 -10.99 15.85
C VAL A 13 7.02 -9.54 16.26
N ASP A 14 6.71 -8.62 15.36
CA ASP A 14 6.84 -7.18 15.59
C ASP A 14 5.85 -6.68 16.65
N CYS A 15 4.61 -7.18 16.66
CA CYS A 15 3.64 -6.90 17.73
C CYS A 15 4.16 -7.39 19.10
N ILE A 16 4.70 -8.61 19.17
CA ILE A 16 5.24 -9.15 20.42
C ILE A 16 6.44 -8.32 20.90
N GLN A 17 7.33 -7.93 20.01
CA GLN A 17 8.48 -7.07 20.36
C GLN A 17 8.03 -5.69 20.85
N GLN A 18 7.01 -5.12 20.24
CA GLN A 18 6.54 -3.77 20.54
C GLN A 18 5.68 -3.68 21.81
N PHE A 19 4.80 -4.64 22.04
CA PHE A 19 3.78 -4.58 23.09
C PHE A 19 3.96 -5.62 24.20
N GLY A 20 4.98 -6.47 24.10
CA GLY A 20 5.19 -7.63 24.98
C GLY A 20 4.36 -8.84 24.58
N GLN A 21 4.69 -9.99 25.19
CA GLN A 21 4.19 -11.32 24.77
C GLN A 21 2.65 -11.38 24.77
N GLU A 22 2.00 -10.96 25.84
CA GLU A 22 0.54 -11.10 25.97
C GLU A 22 -0.21 -10.11 25.07
N LYS A 23 0.08 -8.82 25.20
CA LYS A 23 -0.63 -7.78 24.47
C LYS A 23 -0.31 -7.83 22.96
N GLY A 24 0.94 -8.09 22.60
CA GLY A 24 1.34 -8.20 21.19
C GLY A 24 0.65 -9.36 20.48
N LYS A 25 0.56 -10.52 21.16
CA LYS A 25 -0.16 -11.67 20.63
C LYS A 25 -1.66 -11.38 20.46
N LEU A 26 -2.27 -10.72 21.44
CA LEU A 26 -3.69 -10.34 21.38
C LEU A 26 -3.96 -9.40 20.20
N ILE A 27 -3.14 -8.37 20.01
CA ILE A 27 -3.26 -7.44 18.86
C ILE A 27 -3.18 -8.21 17.53
N PHE A 28 -2.20 -9.12 17.39
CA PHE A 28 -2.05 -9.91 16.19
C PHE A 28 -3.26 -10.84 15.93
N GLU A 29 -3.73 -11.55 16.94
CA GLU A 29 -4.90 -12.43 16.83
C GLU A 29 -6.17 -11.66 16.45
N GLN A 30 -6.36 -10.45 16.99
CA GLN A 30 -7.45 -9.57 16.61
C GLN A 30 -7.29 -9.06 15.16
N ALA A 31 -6.10 -8.68 14.76
CA ALA A 31 -5.82 -8.27 13.39
C ALA A 31 -6.11 -9.42 12.40
N GLU A 32 -5.68 -10.65 12.71
CA GLU A 32 -5.97 -11.83 11.88
C GLU A 32 -7.49 -12.06 11.75
N LYS A 33 -8.24 -11.95 12.86
CA LYS A 33 -9.70 -12.10 12.85
C LYS A 33 -10.37 -11.05 11.97
N ILE A 34 -10.03 -9.77 12.16
CA ILE A 34 -10.56 -8.66 11.36
C ILE A 34 -10.21 -8.86 9.88
N TYR A 35 -9.00 -9.30 9.59
CA TYR A 35 -8.57 -9.58 8.23
C TYR A 35 -9.43 -10.66 7.56
N GLN A 36 -9.71 -11.76 8.26
CA GLN A 36 -10.59 -12.81 7.74
C GLN A 36 -12.03 -12.29 7.51
N GLU A 37 -12.56 -11.44 8.38
CA GLU A 37 -13.87 -10.80 8.22
C GLU A 37 -13.88 -9.89 6.98
N LEU A 38 -12.83 -9.12 6.74
CA LEU A 38 -12.68 -8.28 5.55
C LEU A 38 -12.64 -9.12 4.26
N LEU A 39 -11.88 -10.21 4.25
CA LEU A 39 -11.81 -11.12 3.10
C LEU A 39 -13.16 -11.74 2.75
N ASN A 40 -13.93 -12.15 3.75
CA ASN A 40 -15.22 -12.80 3.57
C ASN A 40 -16.32 -11.86 3.04
N ASN A 41 -16.20 -10.56 3.32
CA ASN A 41 -17.17 -9.53 2.93
C ASN A 41 -16.70 -8.66 1.75
N ALA A 42 -15.58 -9.00 1.14
CA ALA A 42 -14.95 -8.17 0.12
C ALA A 42 -15.68 -8.21 -1.22
N ASP A 43 -15.92 -7.05 -1.79
CA ASP A 43 -16.25 -6.91 -3.22
C ASP A 43 -14.97 -6.64 -4.02
N TYR A 44 -14.53 -7.64 -4.77
CA TYR A 44 -13.36 -7.54 -5.65
C TYR A 44 -13.70 -7.03 -7.05
N ARG A 45 -14.96 -6.62 -7.31
CA ARG A 45 -15.42 -6.10 -8.61
C ARG A 45 -15.10 -7.04 -9.78
N ASN A 46 -15.04 -8.35 -9.52
CA ASN A 46 -14.60 -9.40 -10.47
C ASN A 46 -13.24 -9.11 -11.12
N ASN A 47 -12.35 -8.41 -10.43
CA ASN A 47 -11.08 -7.95 -10.97
C ASN A 47 -9.91 -8.49 -10.13
N ALA A 48 -9.04 -9.31 -10.75
CA ALA A 48 -7.91 -9.95 -10.07
C ALA A 48 -6.87 -8.92 -9.55
N ALA A 49 -6.70 -7.78 -10.22
CA ALA A 49 -5.80 -6.74 -9.74
C ALA A 49 -6.36 -6.07 -8.48
N ILE A 50 -7.67 -5.76 -8.46
CA ILE A 50 -8.33 -5.26 -7.26
C ILE A 50 -8.23 -6.28 -6.13
N GLN A 51 -8.52 -7.55 -6.40
CA GLN A 51 -8.35 -8.61 -5.42
C GLN A 51 -6.95 -8.61 -4.80
N ASN A 52 -5.90 -8.56 -5.62
CA ASN A 52 -4.53 -8.51 -5.14
C ASN A 52 -4.26 -7.27 -4.26
N HIS A 53 -4.73 -6.09 -4.67
CA HIS A 53 -4.58 -4.87 -3.89
C HIS A 53 -5.27 -4.96 -2.53
N LEU A 54 -6.50 -5.46 -2.50
CA LEU A 54 -7.27 -5.56 -1.27
C LEU A 54 -6.67 -6.62 -0.33
N GLN A 55 -6.45 -7.83 -0.85
CA GLN A 55 -5.98 -8.95 -0.03
C GLN A 55 -4.55 -8.75 0.48
N LEU A 56 -3.64 -8.28 -0.37
CA LEU A 56 -2.23 -8.24 -0.01
C LEU A 56 -1.80 -6.92 0.65
N LYS A 57 -2.53 -5.82 0.45
CA LYS A 57 -2.08 -4.49 0.88
C LYS A 57 -3.11 -3.78 1.78
N LEU A 58 -4.32 -3.54 1.27
CA LEU A 58 -5.30 -2.72 1.99
C LEU A 58 -5.82 -3.40 3.26
N PHE A 59 -6.37 -4.60 3.13
CA PHE A 59 -7.01 -5.29 4.25
C PHE A 59 -6.06 -5.68 5.37
N PRO A 60 -4.82 -6.16 5.12
CA PRO A 60 -3.88 -6.42 6.20
C PRO A 60 -3.58 -5.17 7.03
N THR A 61 -3.34 -4.05 6.34
CA THR A 61 -3.04 -2.77 6.97
C THR A 61 -4.23 -2.23 7.74
N LEU A 62 -5.43 -2.31 7.15
CA LEU A 62 -6.69 -1.91 7.79
C LEU A 62 -6.99 -2.77 9.03
N ALA A 63 -6.80 -4.08 8.94
CA ALA A 63 -7.01 -5.01 10.05
C ALA A 63 -6.07 -4.71 11.22
N TYR A 64 -4.79 -4.50 10.93
CA TYR A 64 -3.81 -4.14 11.96
C TYR A 64 -4.15 -2.81 12.63
N TYR A 65 -4.47 -1.78 11.83
CA TYR A 65 -4.91 -0.48 12.36
C TYR A 65 -6.12 -0.61 13.29
N LYS A 66 -7.16 -1.33 12.86
CA LYS A 66 -8.36 -1.55 13.68
C LYS A 66 -8.08 -2.34 14.95
N ALA A 67 -7.19 -3.33 14.92
CA ALA A 67 -6.79 -4.08 16.10
C ALA A 67 -6.07 -3.17 17.11
N LEU A 68 -5.15 -2.31 16.66
CA LEU A 68 -4.48 -1.33 17.51
C LEU A 68 -5.48 -0.37 18.16
N ARG A 69 -6.43 0.16 17.36
CA ARG A 69 -7.48 1.05 17.86
C ARG A 69 -8.40 0.35 18.87
N GLY A 70 -8.72 -0.91 18.66
CA GLY A 70 -9.52 -1.76 19.55
C GLY A 70 -8.85 -1.97 20.92
N GLU A 71 -7.52 -2.01 20.96
CA GLU A 71 -6.72 -2.11 22.19
C GLU A 71 -6.44 -0.75 22.87
N GLY A 72 -7.17 0.29 22.46
CA GLY A 72 -7.12 1.61 23.10
C GLY A 72 -5.90 2.45 22.68
N ILE A 73 -5.13 2.05 21.69
CA ILE A 73 -4.03 2.84 21.14
C ILE A 73 -4.64 4.04 20.40
N ASN A 74 -4.16 5.24 20.67
CA ASN A 74 -4.70 6.45 20.04
C ASN A 74 -4.40 6.48 18.53
N GLN A 75 -5.13 7.31 17.80
CA GLN A 75 -5.08 7.37 16.33
C GLN A 75 -3.67 7.62 15.79
N ASN A 76 -2.97 8.60 16.33
CA ASN A 76 -1.64 8.98 15.85
C ASN A 76 -0.62 7.87 16.08
N GLU A 77 -0.62 7.27 17.28
CA GLU A 77 0.26 6.15 17.59
C GLU A 77 -0.06 4.92 16.72
N ALA A 78 -1.35 4.60 16.51
CA ALA A 78 -1.75 3.50 15.65
C ALA A 78 -1.28 3.71 14.20
N LEU A 79 -1.38 4.93 13.67
CA LEU A 79 -0.85 5.28 12.35
C LEU A 79 0.67 5.10 12.28
N GLU A 80 1.41 5.50 13.32
CA GLU A 80 2.87 5.31 13.35
C GLU A 80 3.25 3.83 13.36
N TYR A 81 2.57 2.98 14.12
CA TYR A 81 2.81 1.54 14.09
C TYR A 81 2.53 0.96 12.70
N VAL A 82 1.43 1.36 12.07
CA VAL A 82 1.09 0.92 10.72
C VAL A 82 2.12 1.40 9.70
N ARG A 83 2.59 2.66 9.76
CA ARG A 83 3.67 3.17 8.92
C ARG A 83 4.92 2.31 9.06
N ASN A 84 5.36 2.07 10.29
CA ASN A 84 6.55 1.28 10.56
C ASN A 84 6.49 -0.10 9.90
N GLU A 85 5.34 -0.77 9.92
CA GLU A 85 5.17 -2.07 9.30
C GLU A 85 5.11 -1.98 7.77
N THR A 86 4.31 -1.08 7.23
CA THR A 86 4.14 -0.97 5.77
C THR A 86 5.39 -0.43 5.08
N HIS A 87 6.16 0.44 5.74
CA HIS A 87 7.43 0.95 5.22
C HIS A 87 8.47 -0.16 5.02
N LYS A 88 8.40 -1.27 5.76
CA LYS A 88 9.27 -2.44 5.51
C LYS A 88 9.03 -2.99 4.10
N ALA A 89 7.77 -3.20 3.71
CA ALA A 89 7.41 -3.65 2.37
C ALA A 89 7.73 -2.60 1.30
N ALA A 90 7.50 -1.32 1.58
CA ALA A 90 7.85 -0.22 0.68
C ALA A 90 9.38 -0.15 0.42
N ASN A 91 10.19 -0.42 1.44
CA ASN A 91 11.65 -0.48 1.28
C ASN A 91 12.10 -1.69 0.45
N VAL A 92 11.44 -2.85 0.54
CA VAL A 92 11.70 -3.97 -0.38
C VAL A 92 11.41 -3.54 -1.82
N GLN A 93 10.27 -2.89 -2.07
CA GLN A 93 9.92 -2.38 -3.38
C GLN A 93 10.89 -1.31 -3.88
N LYS A 94 11.42 -0.46 -2.99
CA LYS A 94 12.47 0.53 -3.31
C LYS A 94 13.73 -0.13 -3.86
N GLU A 95 14.17 -1.26 -3.30
CA GLU A 95 15.34 -1.98 -3.82
C GLU A 95 15.08 -2.54 -5.24
N GLU A 96 13.87 -2.98 -5.54
CA GLU A 96 13.49 -3.35 -6.91
C GLU A 96 13.50 -2.13 -7.86
N MET A 97 13.01 -0.99 -7.41
CA MET A 97 13.07 0.25 -8.18
C MET A 97 14.52 0.73 -8.41
N LYS A 98 15.45 0.51 -7.45
CA LYS A 98 16.87 0.79 -7.65
C LYS A 98 17.48 -0.04 -8.78
N LYS A 99 17.10 -1.32 -8.88
CA LYS A 99 17.57 -2.17 -9.99
C LYS A 99 17.15 -1.58 -11.33
N LEU A 100 15.88 -1.16 -11.45
CA LEU A 100 15.38 -0.48 -12.64
C LEU A 100 16.09 0.86 -12.87
N GLY A 101 16.22 1.69 -11.84
CA GLY A 101 16.91 2.99 -11.90
C GLY A 101 18.37 2.89 -12.30
N SER A 102 19.06 1.78 -12.00
CA SER A 102 20.44 1.54 -12.37
C SER A 102 20.64 1.21 -13.85
N MET A 103 19.60 0.71 -14.54
CA MET A 103 19.68 0.27 -15.93
C MET A 103 20.06 1.42 -16.89
N PRO A 104 20.83 1.15 -17.96
CA PRO A 104 20.94 2.08 -19.06
C PRO A 104 19.55 2.43 -19.61
N PHE A 105 19.32 3.72 -19.90
CA PHE A 105 18.02 4.17 -20.43
C PHE A 105 16.81 3.90 -19.52
N ALA A 106 16.99 3.84 -18.21
CA ALA A 106 15.95 3.54 -17.21
C ALA A 106 14.65 4.30 -17.45
N TYR A 107 14.73 5.63 -17.73
CA TYR A 107 13.56 6.43 -18.03
C TYR A 107 12.80 5.96 -19.28
N THR A 108 13.51 5.62 -20.34
CA THR A 108 12.90 5.12 -21.59
C THR A 108 12.19 3.79 -21.35
N ILE A 109 12.83 2.87 -20.63
CA ILE A 109 12.27 1.57 -20.27
C ILE A 109 10.99 1.78 -19.44
N TYR A 110 11.06 2.61 -18.40
CA TYR A 110 9.93 2.93 -17.54
C TYR A 110 8.77 3.54 -18.34
N ARG A 111 9.06 4.55 -19.18
CA ARG A 111 8.08 5.23 -20.02
C ARG A 111 7.35 4.29 -20.98
N LEU A 112 8.08 3.37 -21.59
CA LEU A 112 7.47 2.40 -22.54
C LEU A 112 6.55 1.40 -21.83
N GLY A 113 6.85 1.06 -20.56
CA GLY A 113 6.09 0.07 -19.80
C GLY A 113 4.95 0.65 -18.97
N VAL A 114 5.03 1.93 -18.54
CA VAL A 114 4.16 2.49 -17.50
C VAL A 114 2.67 2.42 -17.85
N LYS A 115 2.26 2.75 -19.07
CA LYS A 115 0.84 2.69 -19.46
C LYS A 115 0.27 1.27 -19.41
N LYS A 116 1.06 0.28 -19.82
CA LYS A 116 0.65 -1.14 -19.73
C LYS A 116 0.58 -1.59 -18.28
N HIS A 117 1.57 -1.17 -17.46
CA HIS A 117 1.60 -1.45 -16.04
C HIS A 117 0.38 -0.87 -15.31
N MET A 118 0.08 0.41 -15.55
CA MET A 118 -1.08 1.09 -14.96
C MET A 118 -2.39 0.37 -15.31
N ARG A 119 -2.66 0.12 -16.58
CA ARG A 119 -3.87 -0.60 -17.01
C ARG A 119 -4.01 -1.99 -16.39
N LYS A 120 -2.89 -2.70 -16.21
CA LYS A 120 -2.91 -4.06 -15.64
C LYS A 120 -3.14 -4.06 -14.13
N ASN A 121 -2.50 -3.13 -13.40
CA ASN A 121 -2.46 -3.18 -11.94
C ASN A 121 -3.39 -2.15 -11.28
N PHE A 122 -3.78 -1.11 -12.00
CA PHE A 122 -4.67 -0.04 -11.52
C PHE A 122 -5.85 0.10 -12.50
N PRO A 123 -6.75 -0.89 -12.55
CA PRO A 123 -7.88 -0.90 -13.47
C PRO A 123 -8.89 0.20 -13.14
N ASP A 124 -9.66 0.62 -14.15
CA ASP A 124 -10.64 1.73 -14.04
C ASP A 124 -11.73 1.47 -13.00
N ASP A 125 -12.01 0.20 -12.69
CA ASP A 125 -12.92 -0.18 -11.59
C ASP A 125 -12.43 0.29 -10.20
N GLY A 126 -11.14 0.57 -10.04
CA GLY A 126 -10.54 1.04 -8.78
C GLY A 126 -9.86 2.40 -8.86
N TRP A 127 -9.39 2.77 -10.05
CA TRP A 127 -8.62 4.02 -10.27
C TRP A 127 -8.89 4.59 -11.65
N THR A 128 -9.45 5.78 -11.72
CA THR A 128 -9.62 6.49 -13.00
C THR A 128 -8.34 7.25 -13.34
N THR A 129 -7.61 6.78 -14.36
CA THR A 129 -6.34 7.37 -14.79
C THR A 129 -6.52 8.31 -15.97
N GLU A 130 -6.21 9.59 -15.79
CA GLU A 130 -6.11 10.59 -16.86
C GLU A 130 -4.64 10.84 -17.22
N TRP A 131 -4.28 10.56 -18.46
CA TRP A 131 -2.92 10.81 -18.96
C TRP A 131 -2.76 12.24 -19.46
N VAL A 132 -1.96 13.03 -18.75
CA VAL A 132 -1.66 14.44 -19.13
C VAL A 132 -0.48 14.48 -20.09
N LYS A 133 0.64 13.81 -19.74
CA LYS A 133 1.84 13.73 -20.57
C LYS A 133 2.53 12.37 -20.45
N CYS A 134 3.13 11.90 -21.54
CA CYS A 134 3.99 10.73 -21.53
C CYS A 134 4.99 10.85 -22.69
N ASN A 135 6.07 11.58 -22.47
CA ASN A 135 7.06 11.95 -23.49
C ASN A 135 8.49 11.66 -23.03
N GLY A 136 9.49 12.14 -23.75
CA GLY A 136 10.91 11.91 -23.44
C GLY A 136 11.44 12.61 -22.18
N LYS A 137 10.65 13.48 -21.55
CA LYS A 137 11.07 14.28 -20.39
C LYS A 137 10.19 14.06 -19.16
N GLU A 138 8.91 13.74 -19.36
CA GLU A 138 7.91 13.75 -18.30
C GLU A 138 6.87 12.65 -18.54
N ILE A 139 6.47 11.98 -17.45
CA ILE A 139 5.33 11.10 -17.37
C ILE A 139 4.42 11.71 -16.31
N HIS A 140 3.26 12.21 -16.73
CA HIS A 140 2.29 12.86 -15.87
C HIS A 140 0.91 12.25 -16.10
N PHE A 141 0.29 11.81 -15.04
CA PHE A 141 -1.10 11.33 -15.01
C PHE A 141 -1.76 11.72 -13.70
N ASN A 142 -3.06 11.91 -13.75
CA ASN A 142 -3.90 12.14 -12.59
C ASN A 142 -4.67 10.86 -12.28
N LEU A 143 -4.84 10.55 -10.99
CA LEU A 143 -5.76 9.53 -10.49
C LEU A 143 -6.94 10.26 -9.87
N HIS A 144 -8.12 10.20 -10.51
CA HIS A 144 -9.31 10.92 -10.03
C HIS A 144 -10.06 10.13 -8.96
N ASN A 145 -10.05 8.80 -9.05
CA ASN A 145 -10.62 7.92 -8.04
C ASN A 145 -9.53 7.03 -7.48
N CYS A 146 -9.68 6.66 -6.22
CA CYS A 146 -8.76 5.74 -5.55
C CYS A 146 -9.56 4.81 -4.64
N ILE A 147 -9.55 3.52 -4.94
CA ILE A 147 -10.26 2.50 -4.16
C ILE A 147 -9.77 2.46 -2.70
N TYR A 148 -8.53 2.84 -2.43
CA TYR A 148 -8.02 2.92 -1.06
C TYR A 148 -8.71 4.03 -0.26
N TRP A 149 -8.88 5.21 -0.86
CA TRP A 149 -9.65 6.29 -0.26
C TRP A 149 -11.12 5.92 -0.04
N GLU A 150 -11.74 5.31 -1.06
CA GLU A 150 -13.13 4.85 -0.97
C GLU A 150 -13.32 3.89 0.20
N LEU A 151 -12.47 2.85 0.28
CA LEU A 151 -12.63 1.81 1.29
C LEU A 151 -12.17 2.26 2.69
N THR A 152 -11.11 3.06 2.82
CA THR A 152 -10.74 3.59 4.14
C THR A 152 -11.83 4.48 4.72
N LYS A 153 -12.52 5.27 3.89
CA LYS A 153 -13.71 6.00 4.32
C LYS A 153 -14.87 5.07 4.71
N MET A 154 -15.15 4.05 3.90
CA MET A 154 -16.23 3.10 4.18
C MET A 154 -16.00 2.35 5.50
N TYR A 155 -14.76 2.12 5.87
CA TYR A 155 -14.37 1.46 7.12
C TYR A 155 -14.07 2.43 8.27
N ASP A 156 -14.47 3.71 8.18
CA ASP A 156 -14.31 4.75 9.21
C ASP A 156 -12.85 5.01 9.65
N CYS A 157 -11.92 4.94 8.71
CA CYS A 157 -10.49 5.24 8.95
C CYS A 157 -9.82 5.94 7.75
N PRO A 158 -10.39 7.08 7.27
CA PRO A 158 -9.89 7.79 6.09
C PRO A 158 -8.43 8.26 6.25
N GLU A 159 -7.98 8.51 7.47
CA GLU A 159 -6.60 8.89 7.80
C GLU A 159 -5.58 7.83 7.39
N LEU A 160 -5.97 6.56 7.29
CA LEU A 160 -5.09 5.48 6.89
C LEU A 160 -4.68 5.59 5.40
N CYS A 161 -5.47 6.30 4.59
CA CYS A 161 -5.19 6.41 3.16
C CYS A 161 -3.82 7.05 2.86
N CYS A 162 -3.38 8.03 3.66
CA CYS A 162 -2.09 8.69 3.45
C CYS A 162 -0.90 7.73 3.52
N VAL A 163 -0.98 6.67 4.34
CA VAL A 163 0.09 5.67 4.49
C VAL A 163 0.42 4.99 3.16
N TYR A 164 -0.58 4.72 2.33
CA TYR A 164 -0.35 4.10 1.01
C TYR A 164 0.34 5.06 0.05
N CYS A 165 0.01 6.35 0.12
CA CYS A 165 0.70 7.38 -0.64
C CYS A 165 2.17 7.51 -0.21
N GLU A 166 2.45 7.51 1.10
CA GLU A 166 3.79 7.52 1.65
C GLU A 166 4.62 6.30 1.21
N ASN A 167 4.01 5.12 1.15
CA ASN A 167 4.66 3.91 0.65
C ASN A 167 5.07 4.02 -0.83
N ASP A 168 4.29 4.71 -1.66
CA ASP A 168 4.67 5.00 -3.04
C ASP A 168 5.89 5.94 -3.08
N ASP A 169 5.90 7.01 -2.27
CA ASP A 169 7.01 7.95 -2.22
C ASP A 169 8.33 7.25 -1.83
N ILE A 170 8.26 6.33 -0.84
CA ILE A 170 9.40 5.51 -0.44
C ILE A 170 9.83 4.59 -1.60
N SER A 171 8.91 3.84 -2.17
CA SER A 171 9.20 2.87 -3.22
C SER A 171 9.84 3.53 -4.45
N PHE A 172 9.23 4.60 -4.94
CA PHE A 172 9.72 5.31 -6.12
C PHE A 172 11.01 6.10 -5.89
N SER A 173 11.37 6.40 -4.62
CA SER A 173 12.67 7.01 -4.31
C SER A 173 13.86 6.15 -4.79
N GLY A 174 13.65 4.85 -4.98
CA GLY A 174 14.64 3.95 -5.55
C GLY A 174 15.03 4.26 -7.01
N LEU A 175 14.23 5.01 -7.74
CA LEU A 175 14.52 5.38 -9.13
C LEU A 175 15.53 6.55 -9.26
N LEU A 176 15.82 7.23 -8.14
CA LEU A 176 16.80 8.33 -8.14
C LEU A 176 18.22 7.84 -8.51
N PRO A 177 19.04 8.70 -9.13
CA PRO A 177 18.73 10.08 -9.55
C PRO A 177 18.14 10.20 -10.96
N LYS A 178 17.92 9.09 -11.68
CA LYS A 178 17.53 9.09 -13.11
C LYS A 178 16.07 9.44 -13.34
N ILE A 179 15.20 9.06 -12.40
CA ILE A 179 13.77 9.36 -12.45
C ILE A 179 13.38 9.89 -11.08
N ARG A 180 12.75 11.06 -11.04
CA ARG A 180 12.20 11.65 -9.83
C ARG A 180 10.70 11.48 -9.84
N PHE A 181 10.16 10.90 -8.79
CA PHE A 181 8.72 10.83 -8.54
C PHE A 181 8.31 12.06 -7.74
N GLU A 182 7.24 12.71 -8.16
CA GLU A 182 6.65 13.85 -7.46
C GLU A 182 5.13 13.68 -7.41
N ARG A 183 4.56 13.87 -6.23
CA ARG A 183 3.13 13.94 -6.02
C ARG A 183 2.73 15.41 -5.98
N LEU A 184 1.84 15.82 -6.90
CA LEU A 184 1.43 17.21 -7.05
C LEU A 184 0.16 17.55 -6.27
N ALA A 185 -0.60 16.54 -5.84
CA ALA A 185 -1.82 16.67 -5.04
C ALA A 185 -2.00 15.49 -4.09
N HIS A 186 -2.73 15.70 -3.01
CA HIS A 186 -3.14 14.70 -2.02
C HIS A 186 -4.66 14.63 -1.93
#